data_2b16edec38f436ad5740b167566217b2
#
_entry.id   2b16edec38f436ad5740b167566217b2
#
_cell.length_a   1.000
_cell.length_b   1.000
_cell.length_c   1.000
_cell.angle_alpha   90.00
_cell.angle_beta   90.00
_cell.angle_gamma   90.00
#
_symmetry.space_group_name_H-M   'P 1'
#
loop_
_entity.id
_entity.type
_entity.pdbx_description
1 polymer ?
#
loop_
_entity_poly.entity_id
_entity_poly.type
_entity_poly.pdbx_seq_one_letter_code
_entity_poly.pdbx_strand_id
1 'polypeptide(L)'
;MQAMPIYTMSIHLLPKDTCNRIDKIVRDFWWGDNIEKKRIHTIAWEKICQTRCNGGLGIRKIETFNKALVAKQFWRIGKNPQLLLAKTLKSKYFPKINNIWEIDRVPKNSSKMWKNIWQTRNSPLAQAKWQVGSGDSIRLRDSLWYKPRSADHFDLLQLQYGTVKDLMDPISGNWNSNLINTVYNRTEAEAILSTTFSKFGNIDKVI
;
A
#
# COMPACT_ATOMS: atom_id res chain seq x y z
N MET A 1 25.33 8.59 -4.30
CA MET A 1 25.48 7.77 -3.07
C MET A 1 24.23 6.99 -2.64
N GLN A 2 23.02 7.46 -2.85
CA GLN A 2 21.78 6.74 -2.47
C GLN A 2 21.42 5.53 -3.37
N ALA A 3 22.06 5.36 -4.51
CA ALA A 3 21.70 4.33 -5.50
C ALA A 3 22.24 2.93 -5.20
N MET A 4 23.41 2.80 -4.58
CA MET A 4 24.07 1.51 -4.39
C MET A 4 23.35 0.49 -3.50
N PRO A 5 22.69 0.83 -2.38
CA PRO A 5 22.05 -0.15 -1.51
C PRO A 5 20.61 -0.47 -1.88
N ILE A 6 20.05 0.05 -2.97
CA ILE A 6 18.63 -0.06 -3.30
C ILE A 6 18.15 -1.52 -3.38
N TYR A 7 18.93 -2.41 -3.96
CA TYR A 7 18.54 -3.83 -4.07
C TYR A 7 18.41 -4.48 -2.71
N THR A 8 19.40 -4.33 -1.84
CA THR A 8 19.35 -4.86 -0.47
C THR A 8 18.23 -4.20 0.35
N MET A 9 18.09 -2.89 0.23
CA MET A 9 17.05 -2.11 0.90
C MET A 9 15.62 -2.45 0.42
N SER A 10 15.46 -2.97 -0.78
CA SER A 10 14.15 -3.37 -1.30
C SER A 10 13.65 -4.69 -0.73
N ILE A 11 14.51 -5.47 -0.09
CA ILE A 11 14.20 -6.82 0.42
C ILE A 11 14.28 -6.85 1.95
N HIS A 12 15.15 -6.04 2.54
CA HIS A 12 15.41 -6.04 3.97
C HIS A 12 15.10 -4.70 4.62
N LEU A 13 14.37 -4.74 5.74
CA LEU A 13 14.26 -3.60 6.63
C LEU A 13 15.60 -3.44 7.37
N LEU A 14 16.23 -2.29 7.19
CA LEU A 14 17.48 -1.96 7.87
C LEU A 14 17.22 -1.62 9.34
N PRO A 15 18.13 -1.98 10.25
CA PRO A 15 18.10 -1.50 11.63
C PRO A 15 18.13 0.04 11.67
N LYS A 16 17.43 0.62 12.66
CA LYS A 16 17.34 2.07 12.81
C LYS A 16 18.72 2.74 12.93
N ASP A 17 19.64 2.10 13.65
CA ASP A 17 21.03 2.60 13.78
C ASP A 17 21.74 2.68 12.43
N THR A 18 21.56 1.67 11.58
CA THR A 18 22.16 1.68 10.23
C THR A 18 21.58 2.81 9.40
N CYS A 19 20.25 3.01 9.47
CA CYS A 19 19.59 4.14 8.79
C CYS A 19 20.14 5.48 9.27
N ASN A 20 20.25 5.67 10.59
CA ASN A 20 20.79 6.90 11.20
C ASN A 20 22.26 7.15 10.80
N ARG A 21 23.08 6.10 10.72
CA ARG A 21 24.48 6.22 10.27
C ARG A 21 24.57 6.65 8.81
N ILE A 22 23.73 6.11 7.95
CA ILE A 22 23.68 6.51 6.54
C ILE A 22 23.18 7.96 6.42
N ASP A 23 22.10 8.32 7.14
CA ASP A 23 21.59 9.69 7.16
C ASP A 23 22.66 10.68 7.67
N LYS A 24 23.46 10.28 8.66
CA LYS A 24 24.60 11.08 9.13
C LYS A 24 25.62 11.30 8.02
N ILE A 25 26.03 10.25 7.32
CA ILE A 25 26.99 10.36 6.21
C ILE A 25 26.48 11.30 5.12
N VAL A 26 25.20 11.18 4.76
CA VAL A 26 24.57 12.05 3.73
C VAL A 26 24.52 13.51 4.22
N ARG A 27 24.22 13.74 5.49
CA ARG A 27 24.19 15.06 6.09
C ARG A 27 25.60 15.68 6.15
N ASP A 28 26.57 14.93 6.64
CA ASP A 28 27.97 15.40 6.75
C ASP A 28 28.51 15.76 5.35
N PHE A 29 28.21 14.94 4.35
CA PHE A 29 28.54 15.24 2.94
C PHE A 29 27.84 16.52 2.45
N TRP A 30 26.54 16.70 2.76
CA TRP A 30 25.78 17.87 2.34
C TRP A 30 26.34 19.18 2.91
N TRP A 31 26.75 19.17 4.18
CA TRP A 31 27.34 20.32 4.84
C TRP A 31 28.84 20.49 4.54
N GLY A 32 29.45 19.53 3.84
CA GLY A 32 30.86 19.51 3.54
C GLY A 32 31.73 19.34 4.79
N ASP A 33 31.24 18.55 5.74
CA ASP A 33 32.01 18.13 6.91
C ASP A 33 33.10 17.16 6.50
N ASN A 34 34.31 17.41 6.98
CA ASN A 34 35.46 16.54 6.85
C ASN A 34 35.98 16.12 8.23
N ILE A 35 36.88 15.13 8.26
CA ILE A 35 37.52 14.64 9.49
C ILE A 35 38.20 15.80 10.24
N GLU A 36 38.80 16.74 9.49
CA GLU A 36 39.58 17.85 10.02
C GLU A 36 38.74 19.11 10.30
N LYS A 37 37.59 19.27 9.63
CA LYS A 37 36.77 20.49 9.72
C LYS A 37 35.29 20.17 9.79
N LYS A 38 34.71 20.40 10.96
CA LYS A 38 33.25 20.39 11.15
C LYS A 38 32.67 21.77 10.88
N ARG A 39 31.55 21.81 10.18
CA ARG A 39 30.81 23.04 9.85
C ARG A 39 29.57 23.20 10.75
N ILE A 40 29.11 24.42 10.90
CA ILE A 40 27.88 24.70 11.63
C ILE A 40 26.71 24.32 10.75
N HIS A 41 25.85 23.43 11.27
CA HIS A 41 24.60 23.03 10.60
C HIS A 41 23.51 24.03 10.99
N THR A 42 23.23 24.99 10.12
CA THR A 42 22.27 26.10 10.41
C THR A 42 20.83 25.68 10.35
N ILE A 43 20.50 24.58 9.65
CA ILE A 43 19.13 24.11 9.45
C ILE A 43 19.03 22.67 9.91
N ALA A 44 17.97 22.35 10.66
CA ALA A 44 17.69 20.98 11.09
C ALA A 44 17.54 20.01 9.90
N TRP A 45 18.15 18.82 10.00
CA TRP A 45 18.12 17.80 8.95
C TRP A 45 16.69 17.41 8.53
N GLU A 46 15.76 17.43 9.49
CA GLU A 46 14.35 17.18 9.28
C GLU A 46 13.71 18.17 8.30
N LYS A 47 14.07 19.46 8.39
CA LYS A 47 13.60 20.49 7.46
C LYS A 47 14.17 20.30 6.06
N ILE A 48 15.45 19.96 5.95
CA ILE A 48 16.11 19.68 4.68
C ILE A 48 15.45 18.48 3.96
N CYS A 49 15.03 17.46 4.74
CA CYS A 49 14.37 16.27 4.21
C CYS A 49 12.90 16.48 3.81
N GLN A 50 12.28 17.60 4.12
CA GLN A 50 10.92 17.89 3.69
C GLN A 50 10.82 18.03 2.17
N THR A 51 9.60 17.85 1.64
CA THR A 51 9.32 18.05 0.22
C THR A 51 9.56 19.52 -0.19
N ARG A 52 9.84 19.76 -1.46
CA ARG A 52 10.09 21.11 -1.98
C ARG A 52 8.90 22.05 -1.76
N CYS A 53 7.67 21.54 -1.87
CA CYS A 53 6.46 22.32 -1.57
C CYS A 53 6.36 22.77 -0.12
N ASN A 54 7.03 22.07 0.80
CA ASN A 54 7.10 22.40 2.23
C ASN A 54 8.41 23.12 2.60
N GLY A 55 9.13 23.68 1.63
CA GLY A 55 10.37 24.42 1.85
C GLY A 55 11.61 23.56 2.09
N GLY A 56 11.55 22.24 1.87
CA GLY A 56 12.70 21.34 1.96
C GLY A 56 13.38 21.10 0.62
N LEU A 57 14.46 20.34 0.64
CA LEU A 57 15.19 19.92 -0.57
C LEU A 57 14.73 18.57 -1.14
N GLY A 58 13.86 17.87 -0.42
CA GLY A 58 13.37 16.55 -0.84
C GLY A 58 14.40 15.42 -0.67
N ILE A 59 15.42 15.63 0.16
CA ILE A 59 16.37 14.55 0.51
C ILE A 59 15.61 13.51 1.35
N ARG A 60 15.64 12.26 0.92
CA ARG A 60 14.86 11.19 1.56
C ARG A 60 15.57 10.68 2.79
N LYS A 61 14.88 10.61 3.92
CA LYS A 61 15.34 9.87 5.10
C LYS A 61 15.45 8.40 4.75
N ILE A 62 16.57 7.77 5.08
CA ILE A 62 16.87 6.38 4.73
C ILE A 62 15.85 5.41 5.34
N GLU A 63 15.41 5.62 6.56
CA GLU A 63 14.40 4.76 7.21
C GLU A 63 13.07 4.76 6.42
N THR A 64 12.55 5.94 6.08
CA THR A 64 11.30 6.07 5.33
C THR A 64 11.44 5.52 3.92
N PHE A 65 12.57 5.79 3.27
CA PHE A 65 12.86 5.28 1.93
C PHE A 65 12.97 3.75 1.91
N ASN A 66 13.65 3.14 2.87
CA ASN A 66 13.75 1.70 2.99
C ASN A 66 12.39 1.03 3.23
N LYS A 67 11.58 1.59 4.15
CA LYS A 67 10.20 1.10 4.36
C LYS A 67 9.37 1.17 3.09
N ALA A 68 9.50 2.25 2.31
CA ALA A 68 8.81 2.41 1.03
C ALA A 68 9.24 1.38 -0.01
N LEU A 69 10.53 1.09 -0.11
CA LEU A 69 11.05 0.08 -1.03
C LEU A 69 10.54 -1.33 -0.69
N VAL A 70 10.52 -1.69 0.59
CA VAL A 70 10.00 -3.00 1.04
C VAL A 70 8.49 -3.07 0.87
N ALA A 71 7.74 -2.01 1.19
CA ALA A 71 6.30 -1.93 0.98
C ALA A 71 5.93 -2.07 -0.51
N LYS A 72 6.75 -1.53 -1.41
CA LYS A 72 6.59 -1.74 -2.86
C LYS A 72 6.66 -3.21 -3.24
N GLN A 73 7.45 -4.04 -2.57
CA GLN A 73 7.47 -5.48 -2.85
C GLN A 73 6.17 -6.16 -2.41
N PHE A 74 5.64 -5.80 -1.23
CA PHE A 74 4.33 -6.29 -0.79
C PHE A 74 3.23 -5.96 -1.81
N TRP A 75 3.16 -4.70 -2.23
CA TRP A 75 2.28 -4.24 -3.30
C TRP A 75 2.45 -5.02 -4.61
N ARG A 76 3.69 -5.19 -5.06
CA ARG A 76 4.01 -5.88 -6.31
C ARG A 76 3.56 -7.33 -6.31
N ILE A 77 3.72 -8.03 -5.18
CA ILE A 77 3.29 -9.42 -4.98
C ILE A 77 1.76 -9.51 -5.02
N GLY A 78 1.05 -8.59 -4.35
CA GLY A 78 -0.41 -8.54 -4.33
C GLY A 78 -1.01 -8.24 -5.69
N LYS A 79 -0.46 -7.24 -6.40
CA LYS A 79 -0.95 -6.80 -7.71
C LYS A 79 -0.71 -7.83 -8.82
N ASN A 80 0.38 -8.59 -8.75
CA ASN A 80 0.79 -9.52 -9.80
C ASN A 80 0.98 -10.95 -9.24
N PRO A 81 -0.08 -11.70 -8.99
CA PRO A 81 0.01 -13.06 -8.43
C PRO A 81 0.73 -14.05 -9.34
N GLN A 82 0.91 -13.72 -10.62
CA GLN A 82 1.64 -14.55 -11.58
C GLN A 82 3.18 -14.42 -11.49
N LEU A 83 3.70 -13.44 -10.77
CA LEU A 83 5.14 -13.33 -10.54
C LEU A 83 5.69 -14.58 -9.85
N LEU A 84 6.89 -15.01 -10.27
CA LEU A 84 7.58 -16.15 -9.66
C LEU A 84 7.69 -16.00 -8.13
N LEU A 85 8.07 -14.82 -7.66
CA LEU A 85 8.15 -14.50 -6.23
C LEU A 85 6.78 -14.69 -5.53
N ALA A 86 5.69 -14.20 -6.13
CA ALA A 86 4.35 -14.34 -5.58
C ALA A 86 3.92 -15.82 -5.50
N LYS A 87 4.14 -16.59 -6.56
CA LYS A 87 3.86 -18.04 -6.62
C LYS A 87 4.66 -18.80 -5.56
N THR A 88 5.95 -18.52 -5.45
CA THR A 88 6.83 -19.18 -4.47
C THR A 88 6.41 -18.87 -3.04
N LEU A 89 6.09 -17.62 -2.74
CA LEU A 89 5.64 -17.22 -1.40
C LEU A 89 4.26 -17.82 -1.08
N LYS A 90 3.34 -17.82 -2.07
CA LYS A 90 2.02 -18.42 -1.92
C LYS A 90 2.12 -19.91 -1.61
N SER A 91 2.83 -20.68 -2.42
CA SER A 91 2.97 -22.13 -2.21
C SER A 91 3.60 -22.49 -0.87
N LYS A 92 4.54 -21.67 -0.39
CA LYS A 92 5.28 -21.94 0.84
C LYS A 92 4.57 -21.49 2.10
N TYR A 93 3.93 -20.33 2.10
CA TYR A 93 3.46 -19.68 3.33
C TYR A 93 1.95 -19.54 3.44
N PHE A 94 1.22 -19.49 2.33
CA PHE A 94 -0.23 -19.28 2.33
C PHE A 94 -0.97 -19.99 1.17
N PRO A 95 -0.81 -21.31 1.00
CA PRO A 95 -1.35 -22.03 -0.15
C PRO A 95 -2.87 -21.98 -0.26
N LYS A 96 -3.58 -21.82 0.87
CA LYS A 96 -5.05 -21.75 0.93
C LYS A 96 -5.63 -20.36 0.71
N ILE A 97 -4.80 -19.31 0.76
CA ILE A 97 -5.24 -17.92 0.65
C ILE A 97 -5.01 -17.45 -0.78
N ASN A 98 -6.02 -16.88 -1.39
CA ASN A 98 -5.92 -16.42 -2.79
C ASN A 98 -5.27 -15.06 -2.91
N ASN A 99 -5.44 -14.20 -1.91
CA ASN A 99 -4.98 -12.83 -1.94
C ASN A 99 -4.02 -12.56 -0.76
N ILE A 100 -2.85 -11.98 -1.05
CA ILE A 100 -1.86 -11.62 -0.02
C ILE A 100 -2.41 -10.64 1.03
N TRP A 101 -3.42 -9.84 0.66
CA TRP A 101 -4.06 -8.86 1.53
C TRP A 101 -4.89 -9.50 2.65
N GLU A 102 -5.29 -10.76 2.48
CA GLU A 102 -6.10 -11.54 3.44
C GLU A 102 -5.24 -12.25 4.50
N ILE A 103 -3.92 -12.11 4.44
CA ILE A 103 -3.01 -12.78 5.38
C ILE A 103 -3.00 -12.02 6.71
N ASP A 104 -3.62 -12.61 7.74
CA ASP A 104 -3.63 -12.05 9.10
C ASP A 104 -2.32 -12.29 9.85
N ARG A 105 -1.72 -13.47 9.65
CA ARG A 105 -0.54 -13.92 10.40
C ARG A 105 0.49 -14.58 9.50
N VAL A 106 1.75 -14.31 9.81
CA VAL A 106 2.87 -14.98 9.15
C VAL A 106 3.28 -16.21 9.95
N PRO A 107 3.48 -17.37 9.31
CA PRO A 107 3.99 -18.56 9.97
C PRO A 107 5.30 -18.27 10.72
N LYS A 108 5.45 -18.84 11.92
CA LYS A 108 6.65 -18.62 12.78
C LYS A 108 7.97 -18.92 12.05
N ASN A 109 7.99 -19.96 11.23
CA ASN A 109 9.16 -20.40 10.46
C ASN A 109 9.35 -19.67 9.13
N SER A 110 8.75 -18.50 8.95
CA SER A 110 8.93 -17.70 7.73
C SER A 110 10.32 -17.08 7.66
N SER A 111 10.83 -16.96 6.44
CA SER A 111 12.11 -16.27 6.18
C SER A 111 12.08 -14.83 6.68
N LYS A 112 13.25 -14.30 7.05
CA LYS A 112 13.40 -12.89 7.45
C LYS A 112 12.92 -11.93 6.37
N MET A 113 13.20 -12.26 5.10
CA MET A 113 12.73 -11.49 3.95
C MET A 113 11.19 -11.38 3.94
N TRP A 114 10.49 -12.51 4.06
CA TRP A 114 9.03 -12.51 4.06
C TRP A 114 8.45 -11.75 5.25
N LYS A 115 9.02 -11.94 6.45
CA LYS A 115 8.63 -11.19 7.64
C LYS A 115 8.78 -9.68 7.43
N ASN A 116 9.89 -9.23 6.84
CA ASN A 116 10.12 -7.82 6.54
C ASN A 116 9.09 -7.26 5.56
N ILE A 117 8.83 -7.97 4.47
CA ILE A 117 7.82 -7.58 3.47
C ILE A 117 6.44 -7.47 4.12
N TRP A 118 6.04 -8.49 4.89
CA TRP A 118 4.75 -8.52 5.55
C TRP A 118 4.57 -7.43 6.63
N GLN A 119 5.64 -7.08 7.35
CA GLN A 119 5.61 -5.98 8.33
C GLN A 119 5.21 -4.63 7.71
N THR A 120 5.46 -4.44 6.42
CA THR A 120 5.12 -3.20 5.72
C THR A 120 3.67 -3.13 5.23
N ARG A 121 2.86 -4.17 5.42
CA ARG A 121 1.46 -4.22 4.95
C ARG A 121 0.58 -3.08 5.47
N ASN A 122 0.85 -2.59 6.69
CA ASN A 122 0.12 -1.48 7.30
C ASN A 122 0.71 -0.11 6.95
N SER A 123 1.75 -0.07 6.11
CA SER A 123 2.28 1.20 5.61
C SER A 123 1.26 1.87 4.69
N PRO A 124 1.12 3.21 4.71
CA PRO A 124 0.27 3.92 3.74
C PRO A 124 0.56 3.56 2.28
N LEU A 125 1.83 3.21 1.98
CA LEU A 125 2.25 2.77 0.65
C LEU A 125 1.80 1.34 0.28
N ALA A 126 1.35 0.56 1.25
CA ALA A 126 0.81 -0.77 1.05
C ALA A 126 -0.73 -0.81 1.16
N GLN A 127 -1.36 0.32 1.43
CA GLN A 127 -2.82 0.45 1.46
C GLN A 127 -3.33 0.50 0.02
N ALA A 128 -3.59 -0.69 -0.50
CA ALA A 128 -4.23 -0.84 -1.79
C ALA A 128 -5.72 -0.48 -1.69
N LYS A 129 -6.23 0.25 -2.68
CA LYS A 129 -7.65 0.50 -2.87
C LYS A 129 -8.04 0.22 -4.30
N TRP A 130 -9.28 -0.15 -4.51
CA TRP A 130 -9.81 -0.27 -5.85
C TRP A 130 -10.13 1.12 -6.43
N GLN A 131 -9.63 1.39 -7.63
CA GLN A 131 -10.14 2.42 -8.50
C GLN A 131 -11.17 1.76 -9.42
N VAL A 132 -12.42 2.15 -9.23
CA VAL A 132 -13.54 1.55 -9.95
C VAL A 132 -13.57 2.06 -11.39
N GLY A 133 -13.60 1.12 -12.32
CA GLY A 133 -13.89 1.37 -13.74
C GLY A 133 -15.30 0.93 -14.07
N SER A 134 -15.46 -0.29 -14.61
CA SER A 134 -16.77 -0.91 -14.86
C SER A 134 -17.38 -1.59 -13.63
N GLY A 135 -16.58 -1.90 -12.63
CA GLY A 135 -16.99 -2.64 -11.43
C GLY A 135 -17.13 -4.16 -11.63
N ASP A 136 -16.93 -4.67 -12.85
CA ASP A 136 -17.11 -6.10 -13.17
C ASP A 136 -16.07 -7.00 -12.49
N SER A 137 -14.84 -6.48 -12.32
CA SER A 137 -13.71 -7.26 -11.79
C SER A 137 -13.62 -7.23 -10.26
N ILE A 138 -14.37 -6.36 -9.60
CA ILE A 138 -14.30 -6.14 -8.16
C ILE A 138 -15.43 -6.89 -7.48
N ARG A 139 -15.11 -7.92 -6.70
CA ARG A 139 -16.11 -8.62 -5.89
C ARG A 139 -16.48 -7.81 -4.66
N LEU A 140 -17.74 -7.79 -4.28
CA LEU A 140 -18.22 -7.09 -3.08
C LEU A 140 -17.61 -7.61 -1.78
N ARG A 141 -17.11 -8.84 -1.78
CA ARG A 141 -16.38 -9.46 -0.65
C ARG A 141 -14.86 -9.36 -0.80
N ASP A 142 -14.34 -8.57 -1.76
CA ASP A 142 -12.90 -8.36 -1.87
C ASP A 142 -12.36 -7.63 -0.63
N SER A 143 -11.21 -8.09 -0.14
CA SER A 143 -10.57 -7.53 1.06
C SER A 143 -10.11 -6.07 0.91
N LEU A 144 -9.97 -5.62 -0.34
CA LEU A 144 -9.62 -4.24 -0.69
C LEU A 144 -10.84 -3.36 -0.99
N TRP A 145 -12.05 -3.95 -0.93
CA TRP A 145 -13.31 -3.23 -1.01
C TRP A 145 -13.87 -2.94 0.37
N TYR A 146 -14.87 -2.10 0.45
CA TYR A 146 -15.53 -1.75 1.70
C TYR A 146 -16.26 -2.96 2.30
N LYS A 147 -16.26 -3.08 3.63
CA LYS A 147 -16.94 -4.17 4.34
C LYS A 147 -18.42 -3.84 4.52
N PRO A 148 -19.32 -4.76 4.20
CA PRO A 148 -20.75 -4.56 4.43
C PRO A 148 -21.08 -4.57 5.92
N ARG A 149 -22.23 -4.01 6.27
CA ARG A 149 -22.74 -3.89 7.64
C ARG A 149 -22.89 -5.25 8.34
N SER A 150 -23.42 -6.25 7.64
CA SER A 150 -23.47 -7.64 8.09
C SER A 150 -23.44 -8.61 6.92
N ALA A 151 -23.02 -9.86 7.17
CA ALA A 151 -23.06 -10.92 6.15
C ALA A 151 -24.49 -11.24 5.72
N ASP A 152 -25.44 -11.21 6.67
CA ASP A 152 -26.85 -11.54 6.42
C ASP A 152 -27.53 -10.58 5.44
N HIS A 153 -27.12 -9.31 5.40
CA HIS A 153 -27.63 -8.33 4.43
C HIS A 153 -27.28 -8.67 2.97
N PHE A 154 -26.10 -9.25 2.77
CA PHE A 154 -25.70 -9.73 1.43
C PHE A 154 -26.51 -10.93 0.97
N ASP A 155 -26.83 -11.83 1.90
CA ASP A 155 -27.58 -13.04 1.60
C ASP A 155 -29.05 -12.72 1.30
N LEU A 156 -29.65 -11.76 2.03
CA LEU A 156 -31.00 -11.26 1.79
C LEU A 156 -31.17 -10.58 0.44
N LEU A 157 -30.14 -9.87 -0.04
CA LEU A 157 -30.16 -9.16 -1.32
C LEU A 157 -29.63 -9.99 -2.49
N GLN A 158 -29.29 -11.27 -2.27
CA GLN A 158 -28.66 -12.17 -3.25
C GLN A 158 -27.35 -11.62 -3.84
N LEU A 159 -26.69 -10.69 -3.13
CA LEU A 159 -25.41 -10.08 -3.54
C LEU A 159 -24.19 -10.89 -3.08
N GLN A 160 -24.39 -12.10 -2.61
CA GLN A 160 -23.33 -12.95 -2.04
C GLN A 160 -22.16 -13.18 -2.99
N TYR A 161 -22.41 -13.23 -4.28
CA TYR A 161 -21.42 -13.38 -5.34
C TYR A 161 -21.33 -12.14 -6.24
N GLY A 162 -21.90 -11.03 -5.79
CA GLY A 162 -22.00 -9.80 -6.56
C GLY A 162 -20.66 -9.10 -6.76
N THR A 163 -20.67 -8.24 -7.75
CA THR A 163 -19.56 -7.33 -8.08
C THR A 163 -19.95 -5.89 -7.74
N VAL A 164 -18.99 -5.00 -7.76
CA VAL A 164 -19.23 -3.57 -7.52
C VAL A 164 -20.18 -2.97 -8.55
N LYS A 165 -20.26 -3.56 -9.75
CA LYS A 165 -21.21 -3.19 -10.78
C LYS A 165 -22.66 -3.33 -10.31
N ASP A 166 -22.96 -4.31 -9.46
CA ASP A 166 -24.33 -4.53 -8.93
C ASP A 166 -24.77 -3.43 -7.97
N LEU A 167 -23.85 -2.59 -7.51
CA LEU A 167 -24.12 -1.38 -6.73
C LEU A 167 -24.41 -0.14 -7.59
N MET A 168 -24.31 -0.28 -8.91
CA MET A 168 -24.56 0.79 -9.85
C MET A 168 -25.97 0.69 -10.44
N ASP A 169 -26.52 1.83 -10.78
CA ASP A 169 -27.75 1.88 -11.56
C ASP A 169 -27.43 1.49 -13.03
N PRO A 170 -28.07 0.45 -13.58
CA PRO A 170 -27.79 -0.04 -14.93
C PRO A 170 -28.15 0.97 -16.02
N ILE A 171 -29.02 1.94 -15.74
CA ILE A 171 -29.46 2.93 -16.73
C ILE A 171 -28.49 4.13 -16.75
N SER A 172 -28.21 4.69 -15.56
CA SER A 172 -27.40 5.90 -15.46
C SER A 172 -25.90 5.63 -15.36
N GLY A 173 -25.50 4.40 -15.02
CA GLY A 173 -24.10 4.05 -14.74
C GLY A 173 -23.53 4.71 -13.47
N ASN A 174 -24.36 5.37 -12.68
CA ASN A 174 -23.98 6.00 -11.42
C ASN A 174 -24.22 5.07 -10.21
N TRP A 175 -23.75 5.49 -9.04
CA TRP A 175 -23.99 4.77 -7.81
C TRP A 175 -25.49 4.72 -7.45
N ASN A 176 -26.01 3.54 -7.14
CA ASN A 176 -27.33 3.37 -6.58
C ASN A 176 -27.30 3.70 -5.07
N SER A 177 -27.58 4.95 -4.73
CA SER A 177 -27.49 5.47 -3.37
C SER A 177 -28.39 4.72 -2.38
N ASN A 178 -29.59 4.32 -2.80
CA ASN A 178 -30.54 3.59 -1.94
C ASN A 178 -29.99 2.22 -1.57
N LEU A 179 -29.49 1.47 -2.54
CA LEU A 179 -28.90 0.16 -2.32
C LEU A 179 -27.66 0.24 -1.45
N ILE A 180 -26.77 1.19 -1.72
CA ILE A 180 -25.52 1.38 -0.97
C ILE A 180 -25.80 1.71 0.49
N ASN A 181 -26.74 2.60 0.79
CA ASN A 181 -27.12 2.96 2.15
C ASN A 181 -27.80 1.81 2.91
N THR A 182 -28.40 0.86 2.19
CA THR A 182 -28.98 -0.34 2.80
C THR A 182 -27.90 -1.36 3.18
N VAL A 183 -26.91 -1.55 2.32
CA VAL A 183 -25.88 -2.60 2.45
C VAL A 183 -24.75 -2.19 3.38
N TYR A 184 -24.33 -0.92 3.31
CA TYR A 184 -23.16 -0.41 4.04
C TYR A 184 -23.57 0.46 5.23
N ASN A 185 -22.67 0.64 6.19
CA ASN A 185 -22.86 1.64 7.23
C ASN A 185 -22.65 3.06 6.65
N ARG A 186 -23.09 4.07 7.41
CA ARG A 186 -23.10 5.45 6.93
C ARG A 186 -21.72 5.93 6.46
N THR A 187 -20.67 5.64 7.22
CA THR A 187 -19.30 6.09 6.89
C THR A 187 -18.74 5.42 5.63
N GLU A 188 -19.03 4.15 5.46
CA GLU A 188 -18.62 3.40 4.27
C GLU A 188 -19.46 3.78 3.04
N ALA A 189 -20.76 3.97 3.22
CA ALA A 189 -21.67 4.43 2.17
C ALA A 189 -21.24 5.82 1.64
N GLU A 190 -20.94 6.78 2.51
CA GLU A 190 -20.44 8.10 2.14
C GLU A 190 -19.10 7.98 1.38
N ALA A 191 -18.19 7.10 1.83
CA ALA A 191 -16.92 6.85 1.17
C ALA A 191 -17.10 6.23 -0.23
N ILE A 192 -18.00 5.25 -0.39
CA ILE A 192 -18.31 4.65 -1.69
C ILE A 192 -18.93 5.69 -2.63
N LEU A 193 -19.91 6.45 -2.18
CA LEU A 193 -20.59 7.47 -2.97
C LEU A 193 -19.64 8.61 -3.40
N SER A 194 -18.62 8.90 -2.61
CA SER A 194 -17.58 9.87 -2.96
C SER A 194 -16.52 9.32 -3.93
N THR A 195 -16.50 8.02 -4.17
CA THR A 195 -15.54 7.38 -5.07
C THR A 195 -15.87 7.74 -6.52
N THR A 196 -14.93 8.41 -7.19
CA THR A 196 -15.08 8.77 -8.60
C THR A 196 -14.68 7.61 -9.50
N PHE A 197 -15.42 7.42 -10.60
CA PHE A 197 -15.07 6.44 -11.62
C PHE A 197 -13.80 6.83 -12.36
N SER A 198 -13.07 5.81 -12.84
CA SER A 198 -11.87 6.03 -13.64
C SER A 198 -12.22 6.75 -14.95
N LYS A 199 -11.62 7.93 -15.17
CA LYS A 199 -11.79 8.68 -16.43
C LYS A 199 -11.12 8.01 -17.64
N PHE A 200 -10.22 7.06 -17.41
CA PHE A 200 -9.41 6.39 -18.43
C PHE A 200 -9.85 4.94 -18.63
N GLY A 201 -10.99 4.76 -19.27
CA GLY A 201 -11.49 3.43 -19.66
C GLY A 201 -12.16 2.68 -18.52
N ASN A 202 -13.01 1.74 -18.90
CA ASN A 202 -13.84 0.91 -18.00
C ASN A 202 -13.06 -0.20 -17.25
N ILE A 203 -11.78 -0.05 -17.00
CA ILE A 203 -10.95 -1.09 -16.37
C ILE A 203 -10.77 -0.79 -14.89
N ASP A 204 -11.18 -1.75 -14.05
CA ASP A 204 -10.93 -1.73 -12.63
C ASP A 204 -9.44 -1.91 -12.34
N LYS A 205 -8.88 -1.10 -11.45
CA LYS A 205 -7.45 -1.15 -11.10
C LYS A 205 -7.26 -1.07 -9.60
N VAL A 206 -6.32 -1.86 -9.09
CA VAL A 206 -5.81 -1.68 -7.73
C VAL A 206 -4.75 -0.59 -7.75
N ILE A 207 -4.94 0.49 -6.95
CA ILE A 207 -4.06 1.65 -6.82
C ILE A 207 -3.58 1.80 -5.39
#